data_92a82726f99c6391304727fb657882f6
#
_entry.id   92a82726f99c6391304727fb657882f6
#
_cell.length_a   1.000
_cell.length_b   1.000
_cell.length_c   1.000
_cell.angle_alpha   90.00
_cell.angle_beta   90.00
_cell.angle_gamma   90.00
#
_symmetry.space_group_name_H-M   'P 1'
#
loop_
_entity.id
_entity.type
_entity.pdbx_description
1 polymer ?
#
loop_
_entity_poly.entity_id
_entity_poly.type
_entity_poly.pdbx_seq_one_letter_code
_entity_poly.pdbx_strand_id
1 'polypeptide(L)'
;MPDAVAPLTSALSAAVPLTEASLAPLAAMLFDHPGTLVLTGAGMSTDSGIPDYRGPDGQRRVTPMQHGEFVGSSAARQRYWARSFIGWQRFSHAEPNDCHHAVAALQARGVLGPVITQNVDGLHQAAGSRDVTELHGTLAEVLCLTCGTRTDRDLLQARMAEQNPGFEALASGEAPDGSRVSSQIRPDGDIVLDD
;
A
#
# COMPACT_ATOMS: atom_id res chain seq x y z
N MET A 1 38.58 -2.94 12.94
CA MET A 1 38.03 -2.21 11.79
C MET A 1 36.95 -3.08 11.19
N PRO A 2 35.64 -2.82 11.33
CA PRO A 2 34.62 -3.59 10.63
C PRO A 2 34.58 -3.16 9.17
N ASP A 3 34.58 -4.13 8.26
CA ASP A 3 34.52 -3.96 6.82
C ASP A 3 33.25 -3.20 6.43
N ALA A 4 33.45 -2.17 5.60
CA ALA A 4 32.35 -1.39 5.04
C ALA A 4 31.53 -2.27 4.09
N VAL A 5 30.28 -2.52 4.45
CA VAL A 5 29.29 -3.15 3.57
C VAL A 5 29.06 -2.22 2.38
N ALA A 6 29.47 -2.66 1.19
CA ALA A 6 29.24 -1.93 -0.05
C ALA A 6 27.72 -1.76 -0.30
N PRO A 7 27.27 -0.64 -0.84
CA PRO A 7 25.83 -0.41 -1.10
C PRO A 7 25.34 -1.37 -2.21
N LEU A 8 24.27 -2.11 -1.91
CA LEU A 8 23.56 -3.06 -2.80
C LEU A 8 22.81 -2.39 -3.98
N THR A 9 23.16 -1.16 -4.35
CA THR A 9 22.37 -0.32 -5.26
C THR A 9 22.61 -0.51 -6.75
N SER A 10 23.51 -1.41 -7.17
CA SER A 10 23.83 -1.52 -8.62
C SER A 10 23.34 -2.79 -9.34
N ALA A 11 22.62 -3.68 -8.68
CA ALA A 11 22.30 -5.01 -9.24
C ALA A 11 20.84 -5.21 -9.74
N LEU A 12 19.99 -4.19 -9.74
CA LEU A 12 18.55 -4.33 -10.06
C LEU A 12 18.15 -3.77 -11.44
N SER A 13 19.05 -3.73 -12.41
CA SER A 13 18.77 -3.03 -13.70
C SER A 13 18.46 -3.93 -14.89
N ALA A 14 18.18 -5.22 -14.73
CA ALA A 14 17.60 -6.03 -15.82
C ALA A 14 16.68 -7.07 -15.20
N ALA A 15 15.42 -7.09 -15.61
CA ALA A 15 14.49 -8.16 -15.27
C ALA A 15 15.10 -9.48 -15.79
N VAL A 16 15.59 -10.33 -14.88
CA VAL A 16 16.06 -11.69 -15.23
C VAL A 16 14.81 -12.47 -15.65
N PRO A 17 14.78 -13.10 -16.83
CA PRO A 17 13.66 -13.95 -17.20
C PRO A 17 13.41 -15.01 -16.13
N LEU A 18 12.19 -15.10 -15.62
CA LEU A 18 11.81 -16.14 -14.67
C LEU A 18 11.78 -17.49 -15.42
N THR A 19 12.85 -18.25 -15.28
CA THR A 19 12.96 -19.62 -15.78
C THR A 19 12.99 -20.58 -14.60
N GLU A 20 12.65 -21.83 -14.82
CA GLU A 20 12.78 -22.87 -13.78
C GLU A 20 14.21 -22.91 -13.22
N ALA A 21 15.22 -22.76 -14.07
CA ALA A 21 16.62 -22.71 -13.66
C ALA A 21 16.96 -21.48 -12.78
N SER A 22 16.28 -20.33 -12.98
CA SER A 22 16.50 -19.13 -12.16
C SER A 22 15.76 -19.21 -10.82
N LEU A 23 14.69 -20.00 -10.72
CA LEU A 23 13.90 -20.19 -9.51
C LEU A 23 14.45 -21.31 -8.60
N ALA A 24 15.17 -22.28 -9.16
CA ALA A 24 15.65 -23.43 -8.40
C ALA A 24 16.50 -23.05 -7.18
N PRO A 25 17.44 -22.10 -7.23
CA PRO A 25 18.21 -21.69 -6.04
C PRO A 25 17.35 -21.08 -4.94
N LEU A 26 16.35 -20.27 -5.32
CA LEU A 26 15.40 -19.68 -4.37
C LEU A 26 14.55 -20.77 -3.70
N ALA A 27 14.02 -21.70 -4.51
CA ALA A 27 13.23 -22.82 -4.01
C ALA A 27 14.06 -23.68 -3.03
N ALA A 28 15.29 -24.04 -3.39
CA ALA A 28 16.20 -24.79 -2.51
C ALA A 28 16.42 -24.05 -1.18
N MET A 29 16.73 -22.74 -1.23
CA MET A 29 16.95 -21.93 -0.03
C MET A 29 15.70 -21.93 0.88
N LEU A 30 14.49 -21.79 0.32
CA LEU A 30 13.26 -21.76 1.10
C LEU A 30 12.97 -23.14 1.72
N PHE A 31 13.26 -24.24 1.03
CA PHE A 31 13.08 -25.59 1.57
C PHE A 31 14.13 -25.94 2.64
N ASP A 32 15.36 -25.44 2.51
CA ASP A 32 16.43 -25.64 3.50
C ASP A 32 16.22 -24.77 4.76
N HIS A 33 15.45 -23.68 4.65
CA HIS A 33 15.17 -22.74 5.73
C HIS A 33 13.65 -22.50 5.91
N PRO A 34 12.89 -23.52 6.36
CA PRO A 34 11.45 -23.38 6.56
C PRO A 34 11.15 -22.29 7.61
N GLY A 35 10.05 -21.56 7.40
CA GLY A 35 9.68 -20.45 8.25
C GLY A 35 10.44 -19.16 7.94
N THR A 36 11.06 -19.04 6.77
CA THR A 36 11.72 -17.81 6.31
C THR A 36 10.78 -16.61 6.38
N LEU A 37 11.24 -15.54 7.06
CA LEU A 37 10.50 -14.28 7.16
C LEU A 37 10.38 -13.59 5.81
N VAL A 38 9.21 -13.03 5.54
CA VAL A 38 8.91 -12.28 4.30
C VAL A 38 8.80 -10.79 4.60
N LEU A 39 9.57 -9.97 3.90
CA LEU A 39 9.45 -8.51 3.94
C LEU A 39 8.89 -8.00 2.61
N THR A 40 7.76 -7.27 2.67
CA THR A 40 7.11 -6.72 1.48
C THR A 40 6.93 -5.21 1.53
N GLY A 41 6.70 -4.62 0.37
CA GLY A 41 6.45 -3.19 0.17
C GLY A 41 5.51 -2.96 -1.02
N ALA A 42 5.33 -1.71 -1.43
CA ALA A 42 4.31 -1.28 -2.40
C ALA A 42 4.36 -2.02 -3.75
N GLY A 43 5.53 -2.48 -4.19
CA GLY A 43 5.65 -3.30 -5.41
C GLY A 43 4.89 -4.63 -5.36
N MET A 44 4.56 -5.13 -4.16
CA MET A 44 3.73 -6.32 -3.98
C MET A 44 2.29 -6.12 -4.45
N SER A 45 1.78 -4.89 -4.40
CA SER A 45 0.37 -4.55 -4.65
C SER A 45 0.13 -3.90 -6.01
N THR A 46 1.15 -3.77 -6.87
CA THR A 46 1.02 -3.14 -8.19
C THR A 46 0.05 -3.88 -9.09
N ASP A 47 0.08 -5.21 -9.11
CA ASP A 47 -0.83 -6.04 -9.88
C ASP A 47 -2.26 -6.09 -9.28
N SER A 48 -2.44 -5.54 -8.08
CA SER A 48 -3.74 -5.29 -7.46
C SER A 48 -4.31 -3.92 -7.81
N GLY A 49 -3.62 -3.14 -8.67
CA GLY A 49 -4.04 -1.80 -9.07
C GLY A 49 -3.62 -0.69 -8.11
N ILE A 50 -2.85 -0.99 -7.07
CA ILE A 50 -2.27 0.00 -6.16
C ILE A 50 -0.85 0.32 -6.64
N PRO A 51 -0.58 1.56 -7.09
CA PRO A 51 0.73 1.93 -7.62
C PRO A 51 1.79 1.94 -6.51
N ASP A 52 3.04 1.79 -6.87
CA ASP A 52 4.16 1.97 -5.96
C ASP A 52 4.59 3.46 -5.86
N TYR A 53 5.46 3.76 -4.88
CA TYR A 53 6.01 5.12 -4.68
C TYR A 53 7.11 5.48 -5.68
N ARG A 54 7.62 4.52 -6.42
CA ARG A 54 8.73 4.68 -7.35
C ARG A 54 8.29 4.27 -8.74
N GLY A 55 8.75 4.99 -9.76
CA GLY A 55 8.54 4.55 -11.13
C GLY A 55 9.48 3.40 -11.54
N PRO A 56 9.33 2.89 -12.77
CA PRO A 56 10.22 1.89 -13.35
C PRO A 56 11.69 2.32 -13.37
N ASP A 57 11.96 3.62 -13.33
CA ASP A 57 13.27 4.25 -13.22
C ASP A 57 13.83 4.27 -11.78
N GLY A 58 13.07 3.73 -10.80
CA GLY A 58 13.42 3.73 -9.38
C GLY A 58 13.29 5.09 -8.69
N GLN A 59 12.91 6.16 -9.41
CA GLN A 59 12.76 7.49 -8.84
C GLN A 59 11.44 7.62 -8.08
N ARG A 60 11.50 8.32 -6.94
CA ARG A 60 10.31 8.59 -6.14
C ARG A 60 9.41 9.59 -6.86
N ARG A 61 8.19 9.18 -7.16
CA ARG A 61 7.16 9.99 -7.85
C ARG A 61 6.22 10.70 -6.90
N VAL A 62 6.08 10.17 -5.69
CA VAL A 62 5.09 10.64 -4.73
C VAL A 62 5.76 10.83 -3.38
N THR A 63 5.52 11.98 -2.75
CA THR A 63 5.88 12.23 -1.35
C THR A 63 4.59 12.26 -0.53
N PRO A 64 4.36 11.26 0.35
CA PRO A 64 3.19 11.26 1.22
C PRO A 64 3.28 12.41 2.24
N MET A 65 2.11 12.88 2.69
CA MET A 65 2.03 13.84 3.77
C MET A 65 2.67 13.25 5.04
N GLN A 66 3.50 14.03 5.70
CA GLN A 66 4.15 13.58 6.92
C GLN A 66 3.19 13.71 8.12
N HIS A 67 3.30 12.80 9.08
CA HIS A 67 2.48 12.81 10.30
C HIS A 67 2.53 14.17 11.02
N GLY A 68 3.71 14.78 11.13
CA GLY A 68 3.86 16.12 11.75
C GLY A 68 3.07 17.22 11.04
N GLU A 69 2.99 17.19 9.70
CA GLU A 69 2.17 18.11 8.92
C GLU A 69 0.68 17.87 9.18
N PHE A 70 0.25 16.61 9.16
CA PHE A 70 -1.13 16.22 9.42
C PHE A 70 -1.61 16.68 10.79
N VAL A 71 -0.85 16.40 11.86
CA VAL A 71 -1.26 16.77 13.23
C VAL A 71 -1.13 18.27 13.51
N GLY A 72 -0.17 18.93 12.90
CA GLY A 72 0.14 20.35 13.15
C GLY A 72 -0.79 21.34 12.44
N SER A 73 -1.52 20.93 11.40
CA SER A 73 -2.31 21.84 10.56
C SER A 73 -3.71 21.33 10.27
N SER A 74 -4.72 22.12 10.62
CA SER A 74 -6.12 21.84 10.27
C SER A 74 -6.32 21.80 8.73
N ALA A 75 -5.71 22.74 8.01
CA ALA A 75 -5.77 22.78 6.55
C ALA A 75 -5.10 21.55 5.91
N ALA A 76 -3.97 21.07 6.46
CA ALA A 76 -3.34 19.85 5.99
C ALA A 76 -4.24 18.62 6.19
N ARG A 77 -4.92 18.50 7.37
CA ARG A 77 -5.90 17.43 7.60
C ARG A 77 -7.07 17.50 6.64
N GLN A 78 -7.56 18.70 6.34
CA GLN A 78 -8.65 18.86 5.37
C GLN A 78 -8.24 18.39 3.98
N ARG A 79 -7.06 18.78 3.49
CA ARG A 79 -6.53 18.30 2.19
C ARG A 79 -6.33 16.80 2.19
N TYR A 80 -5.78 16.23 3.27
CA TYR A 80 -5.61 14.78 3.41
C TYR A 80 -6.95 14.06 3.27
N TRP A 81 -7.96 14.47 4.06
CA TRP A 81 -9.25 13.80 4.05
C TRP A 81 -10.02 13.97 2.75
N ALA A 82 -9.90 15.12 2.06
CA ALA A 82 -10.50 15.31 0.75
C ALA A 82 -9.93 14.31 -0.28
N ARG A 83 -8.62 14.16 -0.33
CA ARG A 83 -7.94 13.20 -1.20
C ARG A 83 -8.26 11.75 -0.82
N SER A 84 -8.15 11.44 0.46
CA SER A 84 -8.42 10.09 0.99
C SER A 84 -9.88 9.67 0.78
N PHE A 85 -10.83 10.60 0.86
CA PHE A 85 -12.24 10.33 0.59
C PHE A 85 -12.44 9.79 -0.83
N ILE A 86 -11.85 10.46 -1.81
CA ILE A 86 -11.98 10.06 -3.22
C ILE A 86 -11.16 8.80 -3.51
N GLY A 87 -9.92 8.71 -2.99
CA GLY A 87 -9.03 7.57 -3.20
C GLY A 87 -9.56 6.27 -2.58
N TRP A 88 -10.27 6.37 -1.45
CA TRP A 88 -10.76 5.22 -0.71
C TRP A 88 -11.65 4.29 -1.52
N GLN A 89 -12.54 4.82 -2.34
CA GLN A 89 -13.44 3.99 -3.16
C GLN A 89 -12.70 2.98 -4.02
N ARG A 90 -11.56 3.36 -4.59
CA ARG A 90 -10.75 2.45 -5.41
C ARG A 90 -9.86 1.57 -4.55
N PHE A 91 -9.30 2.14 -3.49
CA PHE A 91 -8.41 1.43 -2.60
C PHE A 91 -9.12 0.28 -1.87
N SER A 92 -10.33 0.52 -1.37
CA SER A 92 -11.14 -0.48 -0.67
C SER A 92 -11.65 -1.63 -1.56
N HIS A 93 -11.60 -1.47 -2.89
CA HIS A 93 -11.98 -2.51 -3.85
C HIS A 93 -10.76 -3.26 -4.44
N ALA A 94 -9.55 -2.93 -4.00
CA ALA A 94 -8.38 -3.68 -4.42
C ALA A 94 -8.43 -5.11 -3.87
N GLU A 95 -8.13 -6.07 -4.73
CA GLU A 95 -8.12 -7.49 -4.38
C GLU A 95 -6.70 -8.04 -4.34
N PRO A 96 -6.44 -9.06 -3.51
CA PRO A 96 -5.17 -9.75 -3.53
C PRO A 96 -4.83 -10.28 -4.92
N ASN A 97 -3.60 -10.12 -5.34
CA ASN A 97 -3.08 -10.70 -6.58
C ASN A 97 -2.38 -12.05 -6.34
N ASP A 98 -1.92 -12.68 -7.42
CA ASP A 98 -1.27 -14.00 -7.38
C ASP A 98 -0.08 -14.06 -6.42
N CYS A 99 0.68 -12.96 -6.27
CA CYS A 99 1.80 -12.91 -5.32
C CYS A 99 1.31 -13.00 -3.87
N HIS A 100 0.22 -12.31 -3.51
CA HIS A 100 -0.36 -12.40 -2.17
C HIS A 100 -0.86 -13.82 -1.88
N HIS A 101 -1.55 -14.44 -2.84
CA HIS A 101 -2.03 -15.82 -2.71
C HIS A 101 -0.89 -16.83 -2.63
N ALA A 102 0.20 -16.63 -3.39
CA ALA A 102 1.38 -17.48 -3.33
C ALA A 102 2.06 -17.42 -1.95
N VAL A 103 2.20 -16.22 -1.37
CA VAL A 103 2.75 -16.06 -0.01
C VAL A 103 1.88 -16.78 1.01
N ALA A 104 0.56 -16.59 0.97
CA ALA A 104 -0.36 -17.24 1.89
C ALA A 104 -0.32 -18.77 1.76
N ALA A 105 -0.26 -19.30 0.53
CA ALA A 105 -0.15 -20.73 0.26
C ALA A 105 1.16 -21.34 0.78
N LEU A 106 2.28 -20.64 0.62
CA LEU A 106 3.59 -21.08 1.12
C LEU A 106 3.67 -21.01 2.65
N GLN A 107 3.04 -20.00 3.29
CA GLN A 107 2.88 -19.96 4.75
C GLN A 107 2.05 -21.15 5.26
N ALA A 108 0.92 -21.44 4.61
CA ALA A 108 0.07 -22.58 4.99
C ALA A 108 0.80 -23.92 4.93
N ARG A 109 1.82 -24.05 4.10
CA ARG A 109 2.70 -25.21 3.96
C ARG A 109 3.92 -25.19 4.88
N GLY A 110 4.09 -24.14 5.69
CA GLY A 110 5.24 -23.98 6.57
C GLY A 110 6.57 -23.64 5.88
N VAL A 111 6.54 -23.32 4.59
CA VAL A 111 7.73 -22.90 3.81
C VAL A 111 8.11 -21.48 4.17
N LEU A 112 7.13 -20.57 4.22
CA LEU A 112 7.32 -19.20 4.67
C LEU A 112 6.84 -19.02 6.11
N GLY A 113 7.47 -18.11 6.82
CA GLY A 113 7.14 -17.67 8.17
C GLY A 113 6.30 -16.38 8.18
N PRO A 114 6.47 -15.55 9.23
CA PRO A 114 5.76 -14.28 9.37
C PRO A 114 5.98 -13.34 8.18
N VAL A 115 4.98 -12.52 7.88
CA VAL A 115 5.08 -11.41 6.91
C VAL A 115 5.25 -10.10 7.67
N ILE A 116 6.27 -9.35 7.32
CA ILE A 116 6.42 -7.93 7.70
C ILE A 116 6.16 -7.10 6.46
N THR A 117 5.16 -6.23 6.50
CA THR A 117 4.82 -5.39 5.35
C THR A 117 4.90 -3.92 5.67
N GLN A 118 5.37 -3.12 4.71
CA GLN A 118 5.26 -1.66 4.72
C GLN A 118 3.91 -1.19 4.17
N ASN A 119 3.15 -2.11 3.54
CA ASN A 119 1.86 -1.79 2.94
C ASN A 119 0.78 -1.63 4.01
N VAL A 120 -0.19 -0.78 3.70
CA VAL A 120 -1.32 -0.41 4.56
C VAL A 120 -2.66 -0.89 3.99
N ASP A 121 -2.62 -1.75 2.96
CA ASP A 121 -3.75 -2.17 2.14
C ASP A 121 -4.52 -3.38 2.67
N GLY A 122 -3.95 -4.14 3.60
CA GLY A 122 -4.56 -5.34 4.16
C GLY A 122 -4.62 -6.54 3.20
N LEU A 123 -4.00 -6.47 2.01
CA LEU A 123 -4.13 -7.51 0.97
C LEU A 123 -3.47 -8.84 1.37
N HIS A 124 -2.42 -8.81 2.18
CA HIS A 124 -1.85 -10.05 2.74
C HIS A 124 -2.87 -10.80 3.60
N GLN A 125 -3.57 -10.08 4.49
CA GLN A 125 -4.60 -10.65 5.35
C GLN A 125 -5.79 -11.14 4.52
N ALA A 126 -6.22 -10.36 3.52
CA ALA A 126 -7.29 -10.72 2.60
C ALA A 126 -6.96 -11.98 1.77
N ALA A 127 -5.69 -12.18 1.40
CA ALA A 127 -5.21 -13.41 0.74
C ALA A 127 -5.15 -14.64 1.67
N GLY A 128 -5.33 -14.46 2.99
CA GLY A 128 -5.25 -15.52 3.97
C GLY A 128 -3.89 -15.69 4.65
N SER A 129 -2.95 -14.76 4.46
CA SER A 129 -1.69 -14.72 5.21
C SER A 129 -1.95 -14.56 6.71
N ARG A 130 -1.14 -15.27 7.52
CA ARG A 130 -1.18 -15.21 8.98
C ARG A 130 0.09 -14.53 9.49
N ASP A 131 0.04 -14.04 10.74
CA ASP A 131 1.18 -13.39 11.39
C ASP A 131 1.75 -12.25 10.54
N VAL A 132 0.87 -11.35 10.10
CA VAL A 132 1.22 -10.16 9.31
C VAL A 132 1.46 -8.98 10.25
N THR A 133 2.66 -8.39 10.18
CA THR A 133 3.02 -7.17 10.90
C THR A 133 3.03 -5.99 9.94
N GLU A 134 2.13 -5.02 10.14
CA GLU A 134 2.02 -3.79 9.34
C GLU A 134 2.89 -2.69 9.97
N LEU A 135 4.04 -2.39 9.36
CA LEU A 135 5.02 -1.43 9.92
C LEU A 135 4.51 0.01 9.92
N HIS A 136 3.65 0.35 8.98
CA HIS A 136 3.12 1.71 8.80
C HIS A 136 1.65 1.83 9.24
N GLY A 137 1.12 0.83 9.97
CA GLY A 137 -0.28 0.75 10.34
C GLY A 137 -1.17 0.28 9.19
N THR A 138 -2.47 0.58 9.29
CA THR A 138 -3.48 0.15 8.32
C THR A 138 -4.36 1.32 7.89
N LEU A 139 -4.88 1.27 6.67
CA LEU A 139 -5.92 2.21 6.21
C LEU A 139 -7.34 1.76 6.60
N ALA A 140 -7.51 0.53 7.07
CA ALA A 140 -8.83 0.02 7.48
C ALA A 140 -9.39 0.69 8.73
N GLU A 141 -8.55 1.34 9.54
CA GLU A 141 -8.94 2.00 10.78
C GLU A 141 -8.47 3.45 10.84
N VAL A 142 -9.23 4.27 11.52
CA VAL A 142 -8.92 5.67 11.81
C VAL A 142 -8.87 5.89 13.31
N LEU A 143 -7.84 6.59 13.78
CA LEU A 143 -7.63 6.94 15.18
C LEU A 143 -7.96 8.41 15.42
N CYS A 144 -8.83 8.68 16.38
CA CYS A 144 -9.05 10.05 16.83
C CYS A 144 -7.85 10.56 17.61
N LEU A 145 -7.25 11.66 17.13
CA LEU A 145 -6.05 12.26 17.76
C LEU A 145 -6.32 12.83 19.16
N THR A 146 -7.59 13.11 19.49
CA THR A 146 -7.96 13.71 20.78
C THR A 146 -8.26 12.67 21.85
N CYS A 147 -9.06 11.65 21.54
CA CYS A 147 -9.55 10.69 22.54
C CYS A 147 -9.04 9.25 22.32
N GLY A 148 -8.29 8.99 21.25
CA GLY A 148 -7.76 7.65 20.95
C GLY A 148 -8.80 6.63 20.49
N THR A 149 -10.06 7.05 20.26
CA THR A 149 -11.10 6.14 19.75
C THR A 149 -10.74 5.69 18.33
N ARG A 150 -10.82 4.38 18.10
CA ARG A 150 -10.69 3.78 16.78
C ARG A 150 -12.04 3.68 16.10
N THR A 151 -12.07 3.96 14.83
CA THR A 151 -13.26 3.89 13.99
C THR A 151 -12.87 3.16 12.71
N ASP A 152 -13.72 2.26 12.25
CA ASP A 152 -13.60 1.64 10.95
C ASP A 152 -13.60 2.71 9.84
N ARG A 153 -12.74 2.51 8.82
CA ARG A 153 -12.56 3.48 7.75
C ARG A 153 -13.81 3.62 6.88
N ASP A 154 -14.55 2.53 6.65
CA ASP A 154 -15.77 2.58 5.85
C ASP A 154 -16.89 3.32 6.60
N LEU A 155 -17.00 3.17 7.92
CA LEU A 155 -17.92 3.96 8.73
C LEU A 155 -17.59 5.45 8.67
N LEU A 156 -16.30 5.81 8.68
CA LEU A 156 -15.91 7.20 8.50
C LEU A 156 -16.22 7.69 7.08
N GLN A 157 -15.98 6.85 6.05
CA GLN A 157 -16.31 7.17 4.66
C GLN A 157 -17.81 7.51 4.51
N ALA A 158 -18.69 6.68 5.06
CA ALA A 158 -20.12 6.89 5.02
C ALA A 158 -20.51 8.22 5.70
N ARG A 159 -19.94 8.53 6.87
CA ARG A 159 -20.20 9.80 7.58
C ARG A 159 -19.70 11.02 6.79
N MET A 160 -18.54 10.90 6.13
CA MET A 160 -18.03 11.98 5.28
C MET A 160 -18.93 12.21 4.07
N ALA A 161 -19.43 11.15 3.44
CA ALA A 161 -20.38 11.25 2.32
C ALA A 161 -21.68 11.93 2.74
N GLU A 162 -22.25 11.55 3.87
CA GLU A 162 -23.45 12.16 4.42
C GLU A 162 -23.30 13.67 4.69
N GLN A 163 -22.14 14.08 5.19
CA GLN A 163 -21.87 15.48 5.55
C GLN A 163 -21.43 16.33 4.35
N ASN A 164 -21.06 15.72 3.23
CA ASN A 164 -20.59 16.39 2.02
C ASN A 164 -21.33 15.89 0.78
N PRO A 165 -22.65 16.11 0.68
CA PRO A 165 -23.42 15.61 -0.44
C PRO A 165 -22.91 16.20 -1.77
N GLY A 166 -22.72 15.34 -2.77
CA GLY A 166 -22.20 15.72 -4.08
C GLY A 166 -20.67 15.71 -4.21
N PHE A 167 -19.91 15.57 -3.12
CA PHE A 167 -18.47 15.46 -3.19
C PHE A 167 -18.02 14.17 -3.90
N GLU A 168 -18.88 13.14 -3.93
CA GLU A 168 -18.66 11.89 -4.66
C GLU A 168 -18.63 12.09 -6.20
N ALA A 169 -19.26 13.13 -6.73
CA ALA A 169 -19.20 13.45 -8.15
C ALA A 169 -17.77 13.79 -8.60
N LEU A 170 -16.96 14.34 -7.70
CA LEU A 170 -15.52 14.57 -7.93
C LEU A 170 -14.74 13.27 -8.03
N ALA A 171 -15.20 12.21 -7.38
CA ALA A 171 -14.58 10.88 -7.43
C ALA A 171 -14.77 10.18 -8.79
N SER A 172 -15.82 10.52 -9.55
CA SER A 172 -16.11 9.95 -10.85
C SER A 172 -15.28 10.56 -12.00
N GLY A 173 -14.44 11.56 -11.72
CA GLY A 173 -13.52 12.17 -12.68
C GLY A 173 -14.13 13.27 -13.54
N GLU A 174 -15.35 13.69 -13.28
CA GLU A 174 -15.99 14.87 -13.88
C GLU A 174 -16.23 15.93 -12.80
N ALA A 175 -15.40 16.96 -12.77
CA ALA A 175 -15.72 18.15 -12.00
C ALA A 175 -16.88 18.91 -12.66
N PRO A 176 -17.69 19.69 -11.89
CA PRO A 176 -18.82 20.45 -12.43
C PRO A 176 -18.45 21.43 -13.55
N ASP A 177 -17.17 21.77 -13.68
CA ASP A 177 -16.64 22.67 -14.73
C ASP A 177 -16.07 21.90 -15.94
N GLY A 178 -16.22 20.56 -15.98
CA GLY A 178 -15.70 19.71 -17.06
C GLY A 178 -14.22 19.38 -16.96
N SER A 179 -13.51 19.81 -15.90
CA SER A 179 -12.13 19.41 -15.65
C SER A 179 -12.07 17.96 -15.17
N ARG A 180 -11.03 17.21 -15.62
CA ARG A 180 -10.82 15.84 -15.16
C ARG A 180 -9.95 15.85 -13.90
N VAL A 181 -10.50 15.37 -12.80
CA VAL A 181 -9.69 15.03 -11.63
C VAL A 181 -8.72 13.92 -12.04
N SER A 182 -7.42 14.10 -11.80
CA SER A 182 -6.42 13.08 -12.09
C SER A 182 -6.82 11.76 -11.44
N SER A 183 -6.98 10.72 -12.25
CA SER A 183 -7.48 9.42 -11.81
C SER A 183 -6.40 8.53 -11.17
N GLN A 184 -5.21 9.10 -10.89
CA GLN A 184 -4.10 8.33 -10.34
C GLN A 184 -4.25 8.19 -8.83
N ILE A 185 -4.47 6.95 -8.40
CA ILE A 185 -4.38 6.58 -6.99
C ILE A 185 -2.91 6.57 -6.59
N ARG A 186 -2.63 7.03 -5.37
CA ARG A 186 -1.32 6.98 -4.72
C ARG A 186 -1.22 5.72 -3.85
N PRO A 187 0.00 5.27 -3.53
CA PRO A 187 0.20 4.08 -2.69
C PRO A 187 -0.35 4.20 -1.27
N ASP A 188 -0.62 5.41 -0.81
CA ASP A 188 -1.22 5.75 0.48
C ASP A 188 -2.76 5.86 0.43
N GLY A 189 -3.38 5.42 -0.68
CA GLY A 189 -4.83 5.49 -0.87
C GLY A 189 -5.37 6.87 -1.24
N ASP A 190 -4.50 7.87 -1.38
CA ASP A 190 -4.86 9.22 -1.82
C ASP A 190 -4.95 9.31 -3.35
N ILE A 191 -5.58 10.39 -3.83
CA ILE A 191 -5.52 10.80 -5.24
C ILE A 191 -4.71 12.09 -5.40
N VAL A 192 -4.24 12.34 -6.61
CA VAL A 192 -3.70 13.64 -6.98
C VAL A 192 -4.87 14.54 -7.35
N LEU A 193 -5.07 15.63 -6.60
CA LEU A 193 -5.94 16.74 -6.99
C LEU A 193 -5.04 17.77 -7.65
N ASP A 194 -5.33 18.11 -8.91
CA ASP A 194 -4.70 19.25 -9.57
C ASP A 194 -5.24 20.52 -8.88
N ASP A 195 -4.32 21.44 -8.52
CA ASP A 195 -4.62 22.72 -7.85
C ASP A 195 -5.34 23.68 -8.82
#